data_b50a137b993194238f1fb47565c072e6
#
_entry.id   b50a137b993194238f1fb47565c072e6
#
_cell.length_a   1.000
_cell.length_b   1.000
_cell.length_c   1.000
_cell.angle_alpha   90.00
_cell.angle_beta   90.00
_cell.angle_gamma   90.00
#
_symmetry.space_group_name_H-M   'P 1'
#
loop_
_entity.id
_entity.type
_entity.pdbx_description
1 polymer ?
#
loop_
_entity_poly.entity_id
_entity_poly.type
_entity_poly.pdbx_seq_one_letter_code
_entity_poly.pdbx_strand_id
1 'polypeptide(L)'
;LTANTPAPRAAMAHMVFNIFGVLWILCVFRPFIHLVCGWVGFDDAMEKTDPHFVANAAKLSFVLAAFHTTFNLANTFILVWFIPQIEKLVCKIIRPKKNTDEDDFRLRFIQSGIMKTPEISVLEAQKEIHCFAERIQRMFGMVKTLLGETNEEKFVKLYSRIEKYEGISDNMEIEIAKYLDQVSDSHLSDETKAKIRAMLREISEIESIGDSCFNIARTLNRRFKGKEDFITSQYEHMHQMMELTDNALTQMNITLVGHKGDNDANLSFNIENEINNYRNQLKSQNINDVNNHLYTYAIGTMYMDIIQECEKLGDYVVNVVEARMVVRQHEA
;
A
#
# COMPACT_ATOMS: atom_id res chain seq x y z
N LEU A 1 -0.34 -18.17 3.92
CA LEU A 1 -1.12 -17.52 5.01
C LEU A 1 -0.25 -16.47 5.69
N THR A 2 -0.02 -15.35 5.03
CA THR A 2 0.66 -14.18 5.62
C THR A 2 -0.40 -13.29 6.27
N ALA A 3 -0.73 -13.59 7.53
CA ALA A 3 -1.62 -12.73 8.29
C ALA A 3 -0.98 -11.33 8.47
N ASN A 4 -1.73 -10.28 8.16
CA ASN A 4 -1.35 -8.89 8.45
C ASN A 4 -0.96 -8.76 9.93
N THR A 5 0.03 -7.93 10.25
CA THR A 5 0.53 -7.72 11.62
C THR A 5 -0.59 -7.45 12.66
N PRO A 6 -1.72 -6.79 12.33
CA PRO A 6 -2.85 -6.63 13.26
C PRO A 6 -3.51 -7.95 13.68
N ALA A 7 -3.71 -8.90 12.78
CA ALA A 7 -4.37 -10.16 13.10
C ALA A 7 -3.57 -11.05 14.08
N PRO A 8 -2.26 -11.30 13.88
CA PRO A 8 -1.44 -12.00 14.89
C PRO A 8 -1.36 -11.25 16.21
N ARG A 9 -1.36 -9.91 16.22
CA ARG A 9 -1.37 -9.13 17.45
C ARG A 9 -2.68 -9.27 18.22
N ALA A 10 -3.83 -9.25 17.53
CA ALA A 10 -5.13 -9.49 18.13
C ALA A 10 -5.23 -10.91 18.72
N ALA A 11 -4.76 -11.93 17.98
CA ALA A 11 -4.70 -13.30 18.46
C ALA A 11 -3.79 -13.45 19.70
N MET A 12 -2.63 -12.80 19.71
CA MET A 12 -1.72 -12.80 20.86
C MET A 12 -2.32 -12.08 22.06
N ALA A 13 -2.98 -10.94 21.87
CA ALA A 13 -3.67 -10.22 22.94
C ALA A 13 -4.78 -11.09 23.56
N HIS A 14 -5.56 -11.79 22.75
CA HIS A 14 -6.57 -12.74 23.21
C HIS A 14 -5.96 -13.92 23.99
N MET A 15 -4.82 -14.44 23.54
CA MET A 15 -4.09 -15.48 24.24
C MET A 15 -3.59 -15.00 25.61
N VAL A 16 -3.00 -13.79 25.68
CA VAL A 16 -2.54 -13.18 26.95
C VAL A 16 -3.73 -12.99 27.90
N PHE A 17 -4.86 -12.50 27.40
CA PHE A 17 -6.11 -12.35 28.16
C PHE A 17 -6.54 -13.68 28.81
N ASN A 18 -6.55 -14.76 28.03
CA ASN A 18 -6.98 -16.09 28.52
C ASN A 18 -5.96 -16.68 29.50
N ILE A 19 -4.65 -16.60 29.23
CA ILE A 19 -3.60 -17.11 30.13
C ILE A 19 -3.67 -16.38 31.48
N PHE A 20 -3.79 -15.06 31.47
CA PHE A 20 -3.93 -14.28 32.70
C PHE A 20 -5.17 -14.70 33.49
N GLY A 21 -6.32 -14.85 32.79
CA GLY A 21 -7.57 -15.30 33.36
C GLY A 21 -7.43 -16.65 34.10
N VAL A 22 -6.81 -17.63 33.45
CA VAL A 22 -6.56 -18.94 34.04
C VAL A 22 -5.64 -18.85 35.27
N LEU A 23 -4.58 -18.07 35.18
CA LEU A 23 -3.60 -17.96 36.28
C LEU A 23 -4.23 -17.36 37.55
N TRP A 24 -4.95 -16.24 37.42
CA TRP A 24 -5.53 -15.62 38.62
C TRP A 24 -6.68 -16.43 39.21
N ILE A 25 -7.53 -17.05 38.37
CA ILE A 25 -8.65 -17.86 38.87
C ILE A 25 -8.15 -19.11 39.59
N LEU A 26 -7.04 -19.72 39.17
CA LEU A 26 -6.44 -20.85 39.89
C LEU A 26 -6.02 -20.47 41.29
N CYS A 27 -5.51 -19.23 41.51
CA CYS A 27 -5.13 -18.75 42.84
C CYS A 27 -6.32 -18.58 43.79
N VAL A 28 -7.50 -18.22 43.25
CA VAL A 28 -8.70 -17.93 44.05
C VAL A 28 -9.86 -18.91 43.78
N PHE A 29 -9.56 -20.05 43.18
CA PHE A 29 -10.60 -20.97 42.68
C PHE A 29 -11.61 -21.37 43.75
N ARG A 30 -11.15 -21.83 44.94
CA ARG A 30 -12.04 -22.28 46.01
C ARG A 30 -12.97 -21.17 46.54
N PRO A 31 -12.48 -20.00 46.96
CA PRO A 31 -13.37 -18.96 47.42
C PRO A 31 -14.30 -18.43 46.30
N PHE A 32 -13.82 -18.42 45.05
CA PHE A 32 -14.62 -17.97 43.92
C PHE A 32 -15.77 -18.94 43.60
N ILE A 33 -15.53 -20.26 43.60
CA ILE A 33 -16.58 -21.24 43.33
C ILE A 33 -17.59 -21.28 44.46
N HIS A 34 -17.20 -21.14 45.76
CA HIS A 34 -18.14 -21.06 46.88
C HIS A 34 -19.04 -19.81 46.78
N LEU A 35 -18.48 -18.67 46.32
CA LEU A 35 -19.26 -17.46 46.07
C LEU A 35 -20.36 -17.71 45.00
N VAL A 36 -19.97 -18.36 43.90
CA VAL A 36 -20.90 -18.66 42.80
C VAL A 36 -21.96 -19.69 43.21
N CYS A 37 -21.56 -20.72 43.94
CA CYS A 37 -22.49 -21.72 44.49
C CYS A 37 -23.50 -21.03 45.44
N GLY A 38 -23.05 -20.13 46.29
CA GLY A 38 -23.93 -19.37 47.20
C GLY A 38 -24.95 -18.50 46.43
N TRP A 39 -24.55 -17.86 45.34
CA TRP A 39 -25.49 -17.06 44.52
C TRP A 39 -26.52 -17.89 43.80
N VAL A 40 -26.19 -19.12 43.36
CA VAL A 40 -27.08 -20.05 42.66
C VAL A 40 -27.93 -20.83 43.66
N GLY A 41 -27.55 -20.81 44.96
CA GLY A 41 -28.18 -21.65 45.99
C GLY A 41 -27.87 -23.16 45.80
N PHE A 42 -26.67 -23.47 45.34
CA PHE A 42 -26.17 -24.83 45.22
C PHE A 42 -25.37 -25.21 46.48
N ASP A 43 -25.73 -26.31 47.10
CA ASP A 43 -25.04 -26.86 48.26
C ASP A 43 -24.08 -27.96 47.83
N ASP A 44 -22.76 -27.66 47.87
CA ASP A 44 -21.69 -28.58 47.47
C ASP A 44 -21.41 -29.66 48.54
N ALA A 45 -21.91 -29.51 49.76
CA ALA A 45 -21.76 -30.45 50.86
C ALA A 45 -22.97 -31.42 51.01
N MET A 46 -23.99 -31.26 50.19
CA MET A 46 -25.23 -32.08 50.28
C MET A 46 -24.95 -33.53 49.96
N GLU A 47 -25.32 -34.44 50.89
CA GLU A 47 -25.13 -35.88 50.69
C GLU A 47 -26.13 -36.47 49.67
N LYS A 48 -25.73 -37.53 48.99
CA LYS A 48 -26.55 -38.21 47.98
C LYS A 48 -27.83 -38.84 48.58
N THR A 49 -27.85 -39.03 49.88
CA THR A 49 -28.99 -39.58 50.65
C THR A 49 -30.04 -38.53 50.97
N ASP A 50 -29.76 -37.23 50.75
CA ASP A 50 -30.69 -36.17 51.00
C ASP A 50 -31.86 -36.17 49.98
N PRO A 51 -33.12 -36.04 50.43
CA PRO A 51 -34.29 -35.97 49.54
C PRO A 51 -34.24 -34.88 48.48
N HIS A 52 -33.50 -33.81 48.76
CA HIS A 52 -33.34 -32.63 47.83
C HIS A 52 -32.13 -32.77 46.92
N PHE A 53 -31.34 -33.86 46.99
CA PHE A 53 -30.11 -34.00 46.22
C PHE A 53 -30.33 -33.87 44.71
N VAL A 54 -31.41 -34.45 44.16
CA VAL A 54 -31.71 -34.38 42.71
C VAL A 54 -31.99 -32.93 42.29
N ALA A 55 -32.78 -32.21 43.12
CA ALA A 55 -33.06 -30.80 42.84
C ALA A 55 -31.84 -29.91 42.96
N ASN A 56 -30.94 -30.21 43.90
CA ASN A 56 -29.68 -29.51 44.04
C ASN A 56 -28.72 -29.84 42.87
N ALA A 57 -28.61 -31.08 42.48
CA ALA A 57 -27.79 -31.50 41.35
C ALA A 57 -28.24 -30.86 40.01
N ALA A 58 -29.54 -30.63 39.83
CA ALA A 58 -30.05 -29.90 38.66
C ALA A 58 -29.54 -28.46 38.54
N LYS A 59 -29.14 -27.85 39.66
CA LYS A 59 -28.53 -26.48 39.65
C LYS A 59 -27.10 -26.45 39.17
N LEU A 60 -26.40 -27.58 38.99
CA LEU A 60 -24.99 -27.62 38.60
C LEU A 60 -24.74 -26.95 37.24
N SER A 61 -25.65 -27.05 36.28
CA SER A 61 -25.57 -26.38 35.00
C SER A 61 -25.63 -24.86 35.15
N PHE A 62 -26.46 -24.38 36.10
CA PHE A 62 -26.53 -22.93 36.41
C PHE A 62 -25.28 -22.44 37.13
N VAL A 63 -24.68 -23.25 38.02
CA VAL A 63 -23.40 -22.96 38.66
C VAL A 63 -22.30 -22.78 37.60
N LEU A 64 -22.22 -23.73 36.63
CA LEU A 64 -21.25 -23.67 35.55
C LEU A 64 -21.43 -22.43 34.68
N ALA A 65 -22.66 -22.13 34.30
CA ALA A 65 -22.97 -20.92 33.51
C ALA A 65 -22.64 -19.63 34.29
N ALA A 66 -23.03 -19.55 35.57
CA ALA A 66 -22.76 -18.42 36.44
C ALA A 66 -21.25 -18.25 36.67
N PHE A 67 -20.52 -19.35 36.90
CA PHE A 67 -19.06 -19.34 37.02
C PHE A 67 -18.40 -18.77 35.77
N HIS A 68 -18.78 -19.29 34.59
CA HIS A 68 -18.23 -18.84 33.31
C HIS A 68 -18.49 -17.35 33.06
N THR A 69 -19.72 -16.89 33.29
CA THR A 69 -20.11 -15.49 33.10
C THR A 69 -19.38 -14.57 34.08
N THR A 70 -19.41 -14.92 35.36
CA THR A 70 -18.78 -14.10 36.40
C THR A 70 -17.26 -14.05 36.25
N PHE A 71 -16.63 -15.17 35.91
CA PHE A 71 -15.21 -15.24 35.61
C PHE A 71 -14.81 -14.33 34.44
N ASN A 72 -15.51 -14.42 33.32
CA ASN A 72 -15.19 -13.59 32.15
C ASN A 72 -15.44 -12.09 32.45
N LEU A 73 -16.51 -11.75 33.15
CA LEU A 73 -16.81 -10.39 33.56
C LEU A 73 -15.73 -9.81 34.48
N ALA A 74 -15.33 -10.58 35.50
CA ALA A 74 -14.26 -10.20 36.42
C ALA A 74 -12.92 -10.04 35.69
N ASN A 75 -12.58 -11.00 34.81
CA ASN A 75 -11.34 -10.97 34.02
C ASN A 75 -11.31 -9.74 33.11
N THR A 76 -12.40 -9.41 32.43
CA THR A 76 -12.53 -8.22 31.60
C THR A 76 -12.37 -6.95 32.45
N PHE A 77 -13.04 -6.88 33.60
CA PHE A 77 -12.98 -5.72 34.48
C PHE A 77 -11.57 -5.48 35.03
N ILE A 78 -10.85 -6.53 35.37
CA ILE A 78 -9.46 -6.43 35.82
C ILE A 78 -8.55 -5.98 34.66
N LEU A 79 -8.68 -6.58 33.48
CA LEU A 79 -7.75 -6.36 32.38
C LEU A 79 -7.99 -5.09 31.58
N VAL A 80 -9.18 -4.47 31.67
CA VAL A 80 -9.46 -3.22 30.96
C VAL A 80 -8.47 -2.10 31.33
N TRP A 81 -8.01 -2.07 32.57
CA TRP A 81 -7.01 -1.10 33.05
C TRP A 81 -5.59 -1.40 32.57
N PHE A 82 -5.34 -2.60 32.06
CA PHE A 82 -4.04 -3.08 31.59
C PHE A 82 -3.95 -3.16 30.06
N ILE A 83 -4.96 -2.66 29.32
CA ILE A 83 -4.95 -2.64 27.86
C ILE A 83 -3.67 -2.03 27.28
N PRO A 84 -3.20 -0.85 27.75
CA PRO A 84 -1.97 -0.25 27.22
C PRO A 84 -0.71 -1.10 27.48
N GLN A 85 -0.66 -1.82 28.59
CA GLN A 85 0.47 -2.71 28.94
C GLN A 85 0.45 -3.97 28.09
N ILE A 86 -0.75 -4.55 27.87
CA ILE A 86 -0.94 -5.70 26.98
C ILE A 86 -0.55 -5.33 25.55
N GLU A 87 -0.97 -4.16 25.07
CA GLU A 87 -0.59 -3.65 23.76
C GLU A 87 0.93 -3.52 23.61
N LYS A 88 1.61 -2.90 24.58
CA LYS A 88 3.09 -2.77 24.61
C LYS A 88 3.77 -4.15 24.60
N LEU A 89 3.26 -5.09 25.40
CA LEU A 89 3.78 -6.44 25.46
C LEU A 89 3.64 -7.17 24.13
N VAL A 90 2.45 -7.12 23.54
CA VAL A 90 2.15 -7.76 22.24
C VAL A 90 2.97 -7.12 21.12
N CYS A 91 3.13 -5.80 21.09
CA CYS A 91 3.97 -5.11 20.11
C CYS A 91 5.47 -5.41 20.28
N LYS A 92 5.92 -5.72 21.52
CA LYS A 92 7.31 -6.14 21.79
C LYS A 92 7.57 -7.57 21.33
N ILE A 93 6.58 -8.48 21.48
CA ILE A 93 6.69 -9.90 21.09
C ILE A 93 6.54 -10.01 19.57
N ILE A 94 5.47 -9.42 19.02
CA ILE A 94 5.20 -9.39 17.58
C ILE A 94 5.69 -8.04 17.06
N ARG A 95 7.00 -7.95 16.91
CA ARG A 95 7.62 -6.80 16.25
C ARG A 95 7.11 -6.78 14.79
N PRO A 96 6.74 -5.61 14.24
CA PRO A 96 6.58 -5.54 12.80
C PRO A 96 7.92 -6.01 12.24
N LYS A 97 7.89 -7.00 11.34
CA LYS A 97 9.07 -7.22 10.49
C LYS A 97 9.40 -5.83 9.97
N LYS A 98 10.62 -5.35 10.22
CA LYS A 98 11.16 -4.24 9.44
C LYS A 98 11.02 -4.71 8.01
N ASN A 99 9.97 -4.23 7.34
CA ASN A 99 9.77 -4.54 5.95
C ASN A 99 10.93 -3.89 5.20
N THR A 100 11.95 -4.68 4.93
CA THR A 100 12.76 -4.53 3.74
C THR A 100 11.94 -4.87 2.49
N ASP A 101 10.71 -5.35 2.65
CA ASP A 101 9.78 -5.71 1.59
C ASP A 101 8.80 -4.54 1.30
N GLU A 102 9.37 -3.39 0.92
CA GLU A 102 8.64 -2.41 0.11
C GLU A 102 8.21 -3.03 -1.24
N ASP A 103 8.76 -4.19 -1.55
CA ASP A 103 8.56 -4.98 -2.75
C ASP A 103 7.39 -5.98 -2.63
N ASP A 104 6.62 -5.98 -1.54
CA ASP A 104 5.41 -6.79 -1.42
C ASP A 104 4.19 -6.01 -1.91
N PHE A 105 3.39 -6.65 -2.77
CA PHE A 105 2.07 -6.15 -3.16
C PHE A 105 1.14 -6.15 -1.95
N ARG A 106 0.76 -4.97 -1.46
CA ARG A 106 -0.28 -4.81 -0.43
C ARG A 106 -0.93 -3.45 -0.56
N LEU A 107 -2.24 -3.46 -0.73
CA LEU A 107 -3.05 -2.27 -0.54
C LEU A 107 -3.06 -1.91 0.95
N ARG A 108 -2.88 -0.63 1.27
CA ARG A 108 -2.73 -0.14 2.65
C ARG A 108 -4.04 0.35 3.23
N PHE A 109 -4.88 0.98 2.43
CA PHE A 109 -6.11 1.66 2.86
C PHE A 109 -7.35 0.89 2.44
N ILE A 110 -7.32 0.20 1.31
CA ILE A 110 -8.40 -0.62 0.79
C ILE A 110 -8.32 -2.02 1.41
N GLN A 111 -9.25 -2.33 2.32
CA GLN A 111 -9.38 -3.67 2.92
C GLN A 111 -10.59 -4.37 2.31
N SER A 112 -10.36 -5.54 1.71
CA SER A 112 -11.43 -6.40 1.19
C SER A 112 -12.39 -6.82 2.32
N GLY A 113 -13.67 -6.49 2.18
CA GLY A 113 -14.75 -7.08 2.98
C GLY A 113 -15.49 -6.15 3.96
N ILE A 114 -15.10 -4.89 4.13
CA ILE A 114 -15.84 -3.92 4.94
C ILE A 114 -16.21 -2.75 4.03
N MET A 115 -17.39 -2.81 3.42
CA MET A 115 -17.95 -1.64 2.73
C MET A 115 -18.38 -0.61 3.78
N LYS A 116 -17.68 0.50 3.81
CA LYS A 116 -18.01 1.72 4.54
C LYS A 116 -19.01 2.55 3.72
N THR A 117 -19.35 3.74 4.21
CA THR A 117 -20.12 4.66 3.38
C THR A 117 -19.35 5.00 2.10
N PRO A 118 -20.03 5.25 0.98
CA PRO A 118 -19.37 5.53 -0.31
C PRO A 118 -18.31 6.64 -0.23
N GLU A 119 -18.59 7.69 0.55
CA GLU A 119 -17.69 8.84 0.72
C GLU A 119 -16.38 8.43 1.40
N ILE A 120 -16.46 7.59 2.44
CA ILE A 120 -15.26 7.06 3.12
C ILE A 120 -14.47 6.14 2.18
N SER A 121 -15.17 5.33 1.39
CA SER A 121 -14.57 4.42 0.42
C SER A 121 -13.80 5.17 -0.67
N VAL A 122 -14.34 6.28 -1.16
CA VAL A 122 -13.67 7.16 -2.13
C VAL A 122 -12.41 7.79 -1.51
N LEU A 123 -12.47 8.26 -0.26
CA LEU A 123 -11.29 8.81 0.44
C LEU A 123 -10.19 7.76 0.67
N GLU A 124 -10.56 6.51 0.95
CA GLU A 124 -9.59 5.41 1.09
C GLU A 124 -8.92 5.08 -0.25
N ALA A 125 -9.69 5.06 -1.33
CA ALA A 125 -9.16 4.87 -2.67
C ALA A 125 -8.22 6.01 -3.08
N GLN A 126 -8.53 7.27 -2.76
CA GLN A 126 -7.63 8.41 -3.01
C GLN A 126 -6.28 8.23 -2.32
N LYS A 127 -6.27 7.78 -1.06
CA LYS A 127 -5.02 7.51 -0.33
C LYS A 127 -4.23 6.36 -0.96
N GLU A 128 -4.92 5.33 -1.46
CA GLU A 128 -4.27 4.21 -2.12
C GLU A 128 -3.65 4.63 -3.45
N ILE A 129 -4.33 5.46 -4.24
CA ILE A 129 -3.82 6.05 -5.49
C ILE A 129 -2.54 6.86 -5.22
N HIS A 130 -2.52 7.64 -4.14
CA HIS A 130 -1.30 8.36 -3.76
C HIS A 130 -0.14 7.40 -3.42
N CYS A 131 -0.40 6.34 -2.65
CA CYS A 131 0.61 5.32 -2.36
C CYS A 131 1.10 4.63 -3.64
N PHE A 132 0.23 4.44 -4.63
CA PHE A 132 0.57 3.89 -5.93
C PHE A 132 1.52 4.84 -6.68
N ALA A 133 1.19 6.12 -6.78
CA ALA A 133 2.02 7.13 -7.41
C ALA A 133 3.42 7.27 -6.76
N GLU A 134 3.50 7.26 -5.42
CA GLU A 134 4.78 7.24 -4.70
C GLU A 134 5.61 5.99 -5.02
N ARG A 135 4.97 4.84 -5.20
CA ARG A 135 5.66 3.60 -5.56
C ARG A 135 6.26 3.70 -6.97
N ILE A 136 5.52 4.27 -7.91
CA ILE A 136 5.99 4.48 -9.28
C ILE A 136 7.17 5.48 -9.31
N GLN A 137 7.12 6.54 -8.53
CA GLN A 137 8.27 7.46 -8.42
C GLN A 137 9.52 6.75 -7.86
N ARG A 138 9.36 5.84 -6.88
CA ARG A 138 10.48 5.00 -6.41
C ARG A 138 11.01 4.08 -7.51
N MET A 139 10.13 3.50 -8.34
CA MET A 139 10.51 2.70 -9.50
C MET A 139 11.34 3.53 -10.48
N PHE A 140 10.94 4.75 -10.79
CA PHE A 140 11.71 5.65 -11.64
C PHE A 140 13.08 5.99 -11.03
N GLY A 141 13.17 6.19 -9.71
CA GLY A 141 14.45 6.35 -9.01
C GLY A 141 15.40 5.16 -9.17
N MET A 142 14.85 3.94 -9.22
CA MET A 142 15.63 2.73 -9.53
C MET A 142 16.10 2.72 -11.00
N VAL A 143 15.28 3.19 -11.94
CA VAL A 143 15.66 3.33 -13.37
C VAL A 143 16.79 4.36 -13.53
N LYS A 144 16.74 5.51 -12.84
CA LYS A 144 17.83 6.50 -12.81
C LYS A 144 19.14 5.86 -12.32
N THR A 145 19.05 5.05 -11.26
CA THR A 145 20.22 4.34 -10.71
C THR A 145 20.75 3.30 -11.69
N LEU A 146 19.85 2.59 -12.41
CA LEU A 146 20.21 1.56 -13.38
C LEU A 146 21.01 2.12 -14.56
N LEU A 147 20.73 3.36 -14.98
CA LEU A 147 21.44 4.05 -16.06
C LEU A 147 22.95 4.13 -15.81
N GLY A 148 23.35 4.41 -14.56
CA GLY A 148 24.76 4.57 -14.17
C GLY A 148 25.42 3.30 -13.59
N GLU A 149 24.69 2.17 -13.45
CA GLU A 149 25.23 0.99 -12.79
C GLU A 149 26.12 0.18 -13.76
N THR A 150 27.39 0.00 -13.39
CA THR A 150 28.39 -0.73 -14.18
C THR A 150 28.68 -2.12 -13.65
N ASN A 151 28.34 -2.42 -12.40
CA ASN A 151 28.54 -3.73 -11.81
C ASN A 151 27.40 -4.68 -12.22
N GLU A 152 27.78 -5.78 -12.88
CA GLU A 152 26.82 -6.76 -13.46
C GLU A 152 25.86 -7.34 -12.42
N GLU A 153 26.36 -7.74 -11.25
CA GLU A 153 25.53 -8.34 -10.19
C GLU A 153 24.47 -7.33 -9.65
N LYS A 154 24.91 -6.09 -9.44
CA LYS A 154 24.01 -5.01 -8.99
C LYS A 154 23.03 -4.63 -10.07
N PHE A 155 23.46 -4.56 -11.32
CA PHE A 155 22.61 -4.27 -12.48
C PHE A 155 21.47 -5.29 -12.58
N VAL A 156 21.81 -6.59 -12.61
CA VAL A 156 20.84 -7.69 -12.72
C VAL A 156 19.84 -7.65 -11.56
N LYS A 157 20.34 -7.45 -10.34
CA LYS A 157 19.49 -7.36 -9.14
C LYS A 157 18.52 -6.17 -9.19
N LEU A 158 19.00 -5.01 -9.63
CA LEU A 158 18.20 -3.80 -9.75
C LEU A 158 17.17 -3.93 -10.89
N TYR A 159 17.57 -4.49 -12.03
CA TYR A 159 16.67 -4.77 -13.15
C TYR A 159 15.53 -5.72 -12.73
N SER A 160 15.85 -6.85 -12.08
CA SER A 160 14.83 -7.78 -11.58
C SER A 160 13.90 -7.14 -10.54
N ARG A 161 14.40 -6.16 -9.78
CA ARG A 161 13.57 -5.41 -8.84
C ARG A 161 12.60 -4.48 -9.56
N ILE A 162 13.04 -3.81 -10.62
CA ILE A 162 12.18 -2.96 -11.46
C ILE A 162 11.08 -3.80 -12.13
N GLU A 163 11.44 -4.97 -12.68
CA GLU A 163 10.48 -5.92 -13.27
C GLU A 163 9.43 -6.38 -12.25
N LYS A 164 9.83 -6.64 -11.00
CA LYS A 164 8.88 -6.95 -9.93
C LYS A 164 7.95 -5.76 -9.59
N TYR A 165 8.45 -4.53 -9.66
CA TYR A 165 7.65 -3.33 -9.41
C TYR A 165 6.60 -3.09 -10.48
N GLU A 166 6.89 -3.41 -11.74
CA GLU A 166 5.91 -3.38 -12.83
C GLU A 166 4.77 -4.37 -12.55
N GLY A 167 5.05 -5.65 -12.27
CA GLY A 167 4.00 -6.61 -11.93
C GLY A 167 3.20 -6.24 -10.65
N ILE A 168 3.77 -5.45 -9.72
CA ILE A 168 3.04 -4.88 -8.60
C ILE A 168 2.16 -3.71 -9.06
N SER A 169 2.63 -2.89 -10.00
CA SER A 169 1.89 -1.78 -10.61
C SER A 169 0.59 -2.27 -11.23
N ASP A 170 0.66 -3.27 -12.11
CA ASP A 170 -0.49 -3.91 -12.77
C ASP A 170 -1.52 -4.41 -11.76
N ASN A 171 -1.03 -5.11 -10.72
CA ASN A 171 -1.93 -5.62 -9.69
C ASN A 171 -2.59 -4.50 -8.87
N MET A 172 -1.88 -3.38 -8.61
CA MET A 172 -2.46 -2.22 -7.90
C MET A 172 -3.55 -1.56 -8.72
N GLU A 173 -3.33 -1.35 -10.04
CA GLU A 173 -4.36 -0.83 -10.93
C GLU A 173 -5.63 -1.69 -10.86
N ILE A 174 -5.49 -3.00 -11.10
CA ILE A 174 -6.61 -3.95 -11.12
C ILE A 174 -7.38 -3.96 -9.79
N GLU A 175 -6.70 -4.01 -8.66
CA GLU A 175 -7.36 -4.11 -7.35
C GLU A 175 -8.02 -2.79 -6.93
N ILE A 176 -7.41 -1.63 -7.24
CA ILE A 176 -8.03 -0.32 -6.99
C ILE A 176 -9.24 -0.13 -7.90
N ALA A 177 -9.14 -0.51 -9.20
CA ALA A 177 -10.25 -0.44 -10.14
C ALA A 177 -11.43 -1.29 -9.68
N LYS A 178 -11.21 -2.54 -9.29
CA LYS A 178 -12.25 -3.43 -8.74
C LYS A 178 -12.92 -2.83 -7.51
N TYR A 179 -12.15 -2.22 -6.62
CA TYR A 179 -12.71 -1.58 -5.43
C TYR A 179 -13.61 -0.40 -5.81
N LEU A 180 -13.17 0.47 -6.71
CA LEU A 180 -13.95 1.61 -7.19
C LEU A 180 -15.21 1.17 -7.93
N ASP A 181 -15.17 0.08 -8.69
CA ASP A 181 -16.32 -0.53 -9.36
C ASP A 181 -17.36 -1.00 -8.33
N GLN A 182 -16.94 -1.73 -7.30
CA GLN A 182 -17.82 -2.15 -6.20
C GLN A 182 -18.46 -0.96 -5.46
N VAL A 183 -17.72 0.15 -5.26
CA VAL A 183 -18.28 1.37 -4.68
C VAL A 183 -19.33 1.98 -5.61
N SER A 184 -19.12 1.90 -6.93
CA SER A 184 -20.05 2.42 -7.95
C SER A 184 -21.40 1.73 -7.98
N ASP A 185 -21.50 0.47 -7.55
CA ASP A 185 -22.76 -0.28 -7.49
C ASP A 185 -23.75 0.24 -6.43
N SER A 186 -23.31 1.14 -5.55
CA SER A 186 -24.17 1.76 -4.55
C SER A 186 -24.93 2.98 -5.12
N HIS A 187 -25.96 3.45 -4.39
CA HIS A 187 -26.67 4.68 -4.75
C HIS A 187 -25.78 5.90 -4.52
N LEU A 188 -25.11 6.35 -5.57
CA LEU A 188 -24.17 7.48 -5.56
C LEU A 188 -24.76 8.74 -6.17
N SER A 189 -24.33 9.90 -5.67
CA SER A 189 -24.53 11.18 -6.35
C SER A 189 -23.78 11.21 -7.69
N ASP A 190 -24.23 12.04 -8.61
CA ASP A 190 -23.54 12.21 -9.91
C ASP A 190 -22.12 12.79 -9.72
N GLU A 191 -21.93 13.59 -8.70
CA GLU A 191 -20.64 14.11 -8.26
C GLU A 191 -19.67 12.97 -7.85
N THR A 192 -20.12 12.05 -6.99
CA THR A 192 -19.31 10.90 -6.56
C THR A 192 -18.97 10.00 -7.74
N LYS A 193 -19.90 9.78 -8.68
CA LYS A 193 -19.64 9.05 -9.91
C LYS A 193 -18.59 9.73 -10.80
N ALA A 194 -18.61 11.06 -10.88
CA ALA A 194 -17.59 11.82 -11.62
C ALA A 194 -16.20 11.67 -10.97
N LYS A 195 -16.12 11.73 -9.63
CA LYS A 195 -14.88 11.47 -8.88
C LYS A 195 -14.33 10.07 -9.15
N ILE A 196 -15.17 9.05 -9.10
CA ILE A 196 -14.74 7.67 -9.36
C ILE A 196 -14.19 7.51 -10.78
N ARG A 197 -14.87 8.08 -11.80
CA ARG A 197 -14.37 8.06 -13.19
C ARG A 197 -13.02 8.74 -13.34
N ALA A 198 -12.81 9.87 -12.68
CA ALA A 198 -11.53 10.56 -12.69
C ALA A 198 -10.43 9.73 -11.99
N MET A 199 -10.75 9.09 -10.87
CA MET A 199 -9.82 8.20 -10.16
C MET A 199 -9.46 6.95 -10.98
N LEU A 200 -10.39 6.39 -11.74
CA LEU A 200 -10.12 5.30 -12.68
C LEU A 200 -9.15 5.74 -13.78
N ARG A 201 -9.29 6.98 -14.29
CA ARG A 201 -8.31 7.55 -15.22
C ARG A 201 -6.94 7.73 -14.53
N GLU A 202 -6.89 8.28 -13.31
CA GLU A 202 -5.64 8.46 -12.56
C GLU A 202 -4.85 7.15 -12.44
N ILE A 203 -5.49 6.03 -12.04
CA ILE A 203 -4.79 4.75 -11.84
C ILE A 203 -4.26 4.17 -13.16
N SER A 204 -4.99 4.29 -14.26
CA SER A 204 -4.53 3.81 -15.57
C SER A 204 -3.36 4.63 -16.10
N GLU A 205 -3.36 5.96 -15.91
CA GLU A 205 -2.22 6.79 -16.29
C GLU A 205 -0.99 6.53 -15.40
N ILE A 206 -1.18 6.26 -14.09
CA ILE A 206 -0.08 5.91 -13.17
C ILE A 206 0.53 4.54 -13.52
N GLU A 207 -0.29 3.57 -13.94
CA GLU A 207 0.21 2.28 -14.45
C GLU A 207 1.04 2.49 -15.71
N SER A 208 0.56 3.30 -16.68
CA SER A 208 1.29 3.62 -17.91
C SER A 208 2.64 4.31 -17.67
N ILE A 209 2.76 5.08 -16.56
CA ILE A 209 4.06 5.58 -16.07
C ILE A 209 4.96 4.42 -15.65
N GLY A 210 4.42 3.42 -14.94
CA GLY A 210 5.14 2.21 -14.54
C GLY A 210 5.66 1.42 -15.74
N ASP A 211 4.84 1.23 -16.75
CA ASP A 211 5.20 0.59 -18.03
C ASP A 211 6.34 1.31 -18.74
N SER A 212 6.29 2.64 -18.81
CA SER A 212 7.37 3.44 -19.41
C SER A 212 8.67 3.31 -18.60
N CYS A 213 8.61 3.26 -17.27
CA CYS A 213 9.77 2.98 -16.43
C CYS A 213 10.41 1.61 -16.78
N PHE A 214 9.58 0.58 -16.95
CA PHE A 214 10.06 -0.74 -17.31
C PHE A 214 10.61 -0.79 -18.74
N ASN A 215 10.00 -0.08 -19.71
CA ASN A 215 10.50 0.04 -21.07
C ASN A 215 11.89 0.68 -21.12
N ILE A 216 12.14 1.72 -20.33
CA ILE A 216 13.47 2.32 -20.17
C ILE A 216 14.45 1.27 -19.62
N ALA A 217 14.07 0.55 -18.54
CA ALA A 217 14.91 -0.47 -17.94
C ALA A 217 15.24 -1.62 -18.95
N ARG A 218 14.27 -2.04 -19.78
CA ARG A 218 14.47 -3.03 -20.83
C ARG A 218 15.46 -2.55 -21.88
N THR A 219 15.41 -1.28 -22.25
CA THR A 219 16.35 -0.68 -23.21
C THR A 219 17.75 -0.61 -22.61
N LEU A 220 17.89 -0.21 -21.34
CA LEU A 220 19.15 -0.25 -20.61
C LEU A 220 19.73 -1.68 -20.50
N ASN A 221 18.88 -2.69 -20.28
CA ASN A 221 19.30 -4.08 -20.23
C ASN A 221 19.78 -4.59 -21.62
N ARG A 222 19.13 -4.16 -22.72
CA ARG A 222 19.63 -4.45 -24.09
C ARG A 222 21.01 -3.85 -24.31
N ARG A 223 21.21 -2.59 -23.93
CA ARG A 223 22.53 -1.93 -24.01
C ARG A 223 23.57 -2.66 -23.15
N PHE A 224 23.25 -2.99 -21.90
CA PHE A 224 24.16 -3.65 -20.97
C PHE A 224 24.65 -5.03 -21.49
N LYS A 225 23.79 -5.78 -22.17
CA LYS A 225 24.11 -7.05 -22.81
C LYS A 225 24.76 -6.89 -24.17
N GLY A 226 24.74 -5.69 -24.75
CA GLY A 226 25.33 -5.37 -26.05
C GLY A 226 26.86 -5.23 -26.00
N LYS A 227 27.46 -5.05 -27.18
CA LYS A 227 28.91 -4.82 -27.34
C LYS A 227 29.26 -3.33 -27.38
N GLU A 228 28.25 -2.48 -27.62
CA GLU A 228 28.41 -1.04 -27.81
C GLU A 228 27.79 -0.32 -26.64
N ASP A 229 28.33 0.86 -26.31
CA ASP A 229 27.85 1.68 -25.21
C ASP A 229 27.49 3.09 -25.70
N PHE A 230 26.69 3.81 -24.89
CA PHE A 230 26.44 5.22 -25.10
C PHE A 230 27.70 6.04 -24.92
N ILE A 231 27.83 7.13 -25.67
CA ILE A 231 28.88 8.12 -25.44
C ILE A 231 28.56 9.04 -24.26
N THR A 232 29.56 9.70 -23.71
CA THR A 232 29.43 10.56 -22.53
C THR A 232 28.32 11.59 -22.67
N SER A 233 28.20 12.27 -23.81
CA SER A 233 27.16 13.26 -24.03
C SER A 233 25.74 12.67 -24.01
N GLN A 234 25.56 11.43 -24.50
CA GLN A 234 24.26 10.75 -24.43
C GLN A 234 23.89 10.43 -22.97
N TYR A 235 24.84 10.01 -22.14
CA TYR A 235 24.62 9.82 -20.70
C TYR A 235 24.21 11.12 -20.00
N GLU A 236 24.91 12.22 -20.30
CA GLU A 236 24.60 13.56 -19.76
C GLU A 236 23.17 14.00 -20.15
N HIS A 237 22.79 13.84 -21.41
CA HIS A 237 21.45 14.17 -21.89
C HIS A 237 20.37 13.27 -21.26
N MET A 238 20.61 11.97 -21.13
CA MET A 238 19.66 11.07 -20.45
C MET A 238 19.51 11.42 -18.98
N HIS A 239 20.60 11.76 -18.28
CA HIS A 239 20.51 12.22 -16.89
C HIS A 239 19.68 13.50 -16.77
N GLN A 240 19.92 14.48 -17.63
CA GLN A 240 19.14 15.72 -17.63
C GLN A 240 17.66 15.48 -17.93
N MET A 241 17.35 14.65 -18.92
CA MET A 241 15.96 14.26 -19.24
C MET A 241 15.31 13.56 -18.06
N MET A 242 15.98 12.62 -17.41
CA MET A 242 15.46 11.91 -16.25
C MET A 242 15.26 12.83 -15.03
N GLU A 243 16.08 13.87 -14.84
CA GLU A 243 15.84 14.87 -13.79
C GLU A 243 14.59 15.69 -14.07
N LEU A 244 14.35 16.12 -15.32
CA LEU A 244 13.10 16.81 -15.70
C LEU A 244 11.88 15.93 -15.45
N THR A 245 11.97 14.64 -15.82
CA THR A 245 10.90 13.66 -15.62
C THR A 245 10.65 13.40 -14.13
N ASP A 246 11.68 13.31 -13.29
CA ASP A 246 11.54 13.14 -11.83
C ASP A 246 10.90 14.37 -11.17
N ASN A 247 11.21 15.57 -11.67
CA ASN A 247 10.53 16.80 -11.25
C ASN A 247 9.04 16.76 -11.60
N ALA A 248 8.66 16.25 -12.78
CA ALA A 248 7.27 16.06 -13.15
C ALA A 248 6.54 15.09 -12.22
N LEU A 249 7.15 13.92 -11.91
CA LEU A 249 6.63 12.93 -10.97
C LEU A 249 6.48 13.51 -9.55
N THR A 250 7.44 14.30 -9.11
CA THR A 250 7.39 15.00 -7.82
C THR A 250 6.20 15.95 -7.76
N GLN A 251 6.00 16.77 -8.81
CA GLN A 251 4.87 17.68 -8.88
C GLN A 251 3.53 16.95 -8.94
N MET A 252 3.45 15.83 -9.65
CA MET A 252 2.27 14.96 -9.67
C MET A 252 1.93 14.47 -8.23
N ASN A 253 2.91 13.96 -7.49
CA ASN A 253 2.70 13.48 -6.13
C ASN A 253 2.25 14.62 -5.19
N ILE A 254 2.81 15.81 -5.31
CA ILE A 254 2.35 17.01 -4.57
C ILE A 254 0.90 17.31 -4.93
N THR A 255 0.54 17.25 -6.22
CA THR A 255 -0.83 17.48 -6.68
C THR A 255 -1.80 16.44 -6.15
N LEU A 256 -1.43 15.17 -6.07
CA LEU A 256 -2.29 14.11 -5.54
C LEU A 256 -2.63 14.28 -4.05
N VAL A 257 -1.71 14.85 -3.25
CA VAL A 257 -1.88 15.06 -1.78
C VAL A 257 -2.49 16.43 -1.46
N GLY A 258 -2.13 17.47 -2.21
CA GLY A 258 -2.38 18.87 -1.85
C GLY A 258 -3.86 19.22 -1.71
N HIS A 259 -4.13 20.25 -0.90
CA HIS A 259 -5.46 20.81 -0.70
C HIS A 259 -5.75 21.88 -1.76
N LYS A 260 -7.02 22.26 -1.92
CA LYS A 260 -7.46 23.31 -2.85
C LYS A 260 -6.70 24.62 -2.56
N GLY A 261 -5.96 25.12 -3.55
CA GLY A 261 -5.19 26.37 -3.47
C GLY A 261 -3.67 26.23 -3.44
N ASP A 262 -3.13 25.05 -3.07
CA ASP A 262 -1.68 24.86 -2.93
C ASP A 262 -0.97 24.40 -4.23
N ASN A 263 -1.72 24.04 -5.29
CA ASN A 263 -1.17 23.40 -6.47
C ASN A 263 -1.45 24.18 -7.75
N ASP A 264 -0.40 24.70 -8.32
CA ASP A 264 -0.42 25.27 -9.64
C ASP A 264 -0.27 24.15 -10.68
N ALA A 265 -1.40 23.73 -11.28
CA ALA A 265 -1.38 22.80 -12.41
C ALA A 265 -0.54 23.32 -13.58
N ASN A 266 -0.40 24.66 -13.71
CA ASN A 266 0.45 25.27 -14.70
C ASN A 266 1.92 24.84 -14.54
N LEU A 267 2.36 24.54 -13.32
CA LEU A 267 3.74 24.05 -13.11
C LEU A 267 3.95 22.69 -13.79
N SER A 268 2.98 21.76 -13.68
CA SER A 268 3.05 20.46 -14.35
C SER A 268 3.07 20.61 -15.86
N PHE A 269 2.22 21.47 -16.43
CA PHE A 269 2.21 21.78 -17.86
C PHE A 269 3.52 22.45 -18.34
N ASN A 270 4.11 23.33 -17.53
CA ASN A 270 5.39 23.96 -17.86
C ASN A 270 6.53 22.94 -17.90
N ILE A 271 6.59 22.01 -16.92
CA ILE A 271 7.61 20.96 -16.89
C ILE A 271 7.45 20.01 -18.09
N GLU A 272 6.22 19.62 -18.42
CA GLU A 272 5.94 18.78 -19.60
C GLU A 272 6.37 19.47 -20.90
N ASN A 273 6.06 20.74 -21.08
CA ASN A 273 6.54 21.52 -22.23
C ASN A 273 8.08 21.60 -22.30
N GLU A 274 8.78 21.68 -21.16
CA GLU A 274 10.23 21.63 -21.11
C GLU A 274 10.76 20.26 -21.55
N ILE A 275 10.16 19.16 -21.08
CA ILE A 275 10.46 17.79 -21.51
C ILE A 275 10.29 17.65 -23.02
N ASN A 276 9.17 18.11 -23.58
CA ASN A 276 8.88 18.06 -25.01
C ASN A 276 9.90 18.84 -25.85
N ASN A 277 10.23 20.05 -25.42
CA ASN A 277 11.22 20.88 -26.09
C ASN A 277 12.61 20.21 -26.07
N TYR A 278 12.99 19.69 -24.93
CA TYR A 278 14.30 19.02 -24.79
C TYR A 278 14.36 17.73 -25.63
N ARG A 279 13.31 16.91 -25.64
CA ARG A 279 13.21 15.73 -26.51
C ARG A 279 13.37 16.13 -28.00
N ASN A 280 12.71 17.19 -28.45
CA ASN A 280 12.81 17.66 -29.84
C ASN A 280 14.24 18.10 -30.21
N GLN A 281 14.91 18.82 -29.28
CA GLN A 281 16.32 19.20 -29.45
C GLN A 281 17.21 17.97 -29.57
N LEU A 282 17.09 17.00 -28.66
CA LEU A 282 17.90 15.78 -28.64
C LEU A 282 17.64 14.90 -29.86
N LYS A 283 16.39 14.84 -30.34
CA LYS A 283 16.04 14.13 -31.58
C LYS A 283 16.76 14.69 -32.79
N SER A 284 16.78 16.04 -32.92
CA SER A 284 17.47 16.71 -34.03
C SER A 284 18.97 16.50 -33.95
N GLN A 285 19.54 16.56 -32.76
CA GLN A 285 20.96 16.32 -32.53
C GLN A 285 21.32 14.87 -32.84
N ASN A 286 20.56 13.87 -32.37
CA ASN A 286 20.80 12.46 -32.63
C ASN A 286 20.84 12.13 -34.14
N ILE A 287 19.95 12.75 -34.93
CA ILE A 287 19.98 12.55 -36.40
C ILE A 287 21.30 13.05 -37.00
N ASN A 288 21.78 14.23 -36.58
CA ASN A 288 23.04 14.79 -37.06
C ASN A 288 24.24 13.94 -36.62
N ASP A 289 24.25 13.48 -35.36
CA ASP A 289 25.33 12.70 -34.78
C ASP A 289 25.45 11.34 -35.45
N VAL A 290 24.33 10.66 -35.73
CA VAL A 290 24.29 9.39 -36.50
C VAL A 290 24.81 9.61 -37.95
N ASN A 291 24.38 10.67 -38.63
CA ASN A 291 24.83 11.02 -39.97
C ASN A 291 26.33 11.32 -40.01
N ASN A 292 26.87 11.90 -38.95
CA ASN A 292 28.31 12.18 -38.80
C ASN A 292 29.10 10.98 -38.27
N HIS A 293 28.48 9.80 -38.12
CA HIS A 293 29.11 8.57 -37.63
C HIS A 293 29.77 8.66 -36.26
N LEU A 294 29.24 9.54 -35.36
CA LEU A 294 29.70 9.64 -33.97
C LEU A 294 29.42 8.36 -33.18
N TYR A 295 28.34 7.68 -33.52
CA TYR A 295 27.92 6.39 -33.00
C TYR A 295 27.04 5.67 -34.02
N THR A 296 26.81 4.37 -33.79
CA THR A 296 25.99 3.55 -34.66
C THR A 296 24.52 3.93 -34.62
N TYR A 297 23.79 3.62 -35.70
CA TYR A 297 22.35 3.76 -35.76
C TYR A 297 21.64 3.02 -34.60
N ALA A 298 22.17 1.81 -34.25
CA ALA A 298 21.60 1.01 -33.14
C ALA A 298 21.71 1.72 -31.81
N ILE A 299 22.82 2.37 -31.47
CA ILE A 299 23.02 3.15 -30.27
C ILE A 299 22.09 4.39 -30.29
N GLY A 300 22.06 5.11 -31.44
CA GLY A 300 21.17 6.26 -31.61
C GLY A 300 19.69 5.93 -31.41
N THR A 301 19.26 4.74 -31.84
CA THR A 301 17.88 4.26 -31.64
C THR A 301 17.61 3.96 -30.15
N MET A 302 18.48 3.19 -29.48
CA MET A 302 18.31 2.87 -28.05
C MET A 302 18.33 4.14 -27.18
N TYR A 303 19.18 5.11 -27.51
CA TYR A 303 19.21 6.42 -26.87
C TYR A 303 17.87 7.14 -27.01
N MET A 304 17.34 7.23 -28.26
CA MET A 304 16.06 7.88 -28.50
C MET A 304 14.87 7.14 -27.93
N ASP A 305 14.90 5.80 -27.84
CA ASP A 305 13.88 5.01 -27.14
C ASP A 305 13.75 5.47 -25.68
N ILE A 306 14.87 5.66 -24.97
CA ILE A 306 14.89 6.13 -23.57
C ILE A 306 14.33 7.55 -23.47
N ILE A 307 14.77 8.45 -24.34
CA ILE A 307 14.31 9.86 -24.35
C ILE A 307 12.81 9.94 -24.63
N GLN A 308 12.28 9.15 -25.56
CA GLN A 308 10.86 9.09 -25.89
C GLN A 308 10.02 8.51 -24.76
N GLU A 309 10.49 7.47 -24.07
CA GLU A 309 9.77 6.95 -22.91
C GLU A 309 9.72 7.98 -21.76
N CYS A 310 10.77 8.78 -21.53
CA CYS A 310 10.73 9.88 -20.58
C CYS A 310 9.71 10.97 -20.97
N GLU A 311 9.55 11.25 -22.25
CA GLU A 311 8.55 12.22 -22.72
C GLU A 311 7.13 11.69 -22.54
N LYS A 312 6.84 10.42 -22.92
CA LYS A 312 5.55 9.79 -22.66
C LYS A 312 5.19 9.83 -21.16
N LEU A 313 6.21 9.62 -20.31
CA LEU A 313 6.06 9.71 -18.86
C LEU A 313 5.57 11.09 -18.44
N GLY A 314 6.10 12.15 -19.05
CA GLY A 314 5.64 13.53 -18.86
C GLY A 314 4.18 13.73 -19.26
N ASP A 315 3.77 13.17 -20.40
CA ASP A 315 2.38 13.20 -20.89
C ASP A 315 1.42 12.52 -19.92
N TYR A 316 1.76 11.31 -19.43
CA TYR A 316 0.95 10.59 -18.44
C TYR A 316 0.85 11.35 -17.12
N VAL A 317 1.92 11.99 -16.66
CA VAL A 317 1.91 12.86 -15.48
C VAL A 317 0.88 13.98 -15.62
N VAL A 318 0.85 14.67 -16.77
CA VAL A 318 -0.15 15.71 -17.05
C VAL A 318 -1.56 15.14 -17.04
N ASN A 319 -1.78 13.97 -17.63
CA ASN A 319 -3.08 13.30 -17.61
C ASN A 319 -3.57 12.98 -16.20
N VAL A 320 -2.68 12.53 -15.29
CA VAL A 320 -3.00 12.32 -13.87
C VAL A 320 -3.40 13.64 -13.20
N VAL A 321 -2.63 14.72 -13.44
CA VAL A 321 -2.92 16.03 -12.87
C VAL A 321 -4.27 16.58 -13.35
N GLU A 322 -4.58 16.46 -14.65
CA GLU A 322 -5.88 16.85 -15.20
C GLU A 322 -7.02 16.05 -14.57
N ALA A 323 -6.89 14.73 -14.45
CA ALA A 323 -7.90 13.89 -13.82
C ALA A 323 -8.13 14.30 -12.36
N ARG A 324 -7.06 14.62 -11.60
CA ARG A 324 -7.16 15.12 -10.21
C ARG A 324 -7.87 16.47 -10.13
N MET A 325 -7.70 17.35 -11.09
CA MET A 325 -8.42 18.63 -11.13
C MET A 325 -9.93 18.44 -11.24
N VAL A 326 -10.40 17.46 -12.01
CA VAL A 326 -11.82 17.12 -12.09
C VAL A 326 -12.36 16.67 -10.73
N VAL A 327 -11.62 15.82 -10.00
CA VAL A 327 -11.99 15.39 -8.63
C VAL A 327 -12.19 16.59 -7.72
N ARG A 328 -11.29 17.58 -7.78
CA ARG A 328 -11.32 18.78 -6.92
C ARG A 328 -12.39 19.80 -7.27
N GLN A 329 -12.76 19.91 -8.54
CA GLN A 329 -13.87 20.83 -8.95
C GLN A 329 -15.19 20.44 -8.30
N HIS A 330 -15.35 19.17 -7.95
CA HIS A 330 -16.53 18.64 -7.28
C HIS A 330 -16.41 18.61 -5.73
N GLU A 331 -15.29 19.08 -5.16
CA GLU A 331 -15.11 19.24 -3.70
C GLU A 331 -15.44 20.68 -3.23
N ALA A 332 -15.87 21.55 -4.13
CA ALA A 332 -16.23 22.96 -3.91
C ALA A 332 -17.72 23.17 -3.78
#